data_4ef8caed6b6742c97afcf75589b984ac
#
_entry.id   4ef8caed6b6742c97afcf75589b984ac
#
_cell.length_a   1.000
_cell.length_b   1.000
_cell.length_c   1.000
_cell.angle_alpha   90.00
_cell.angle_beta   90.00
_cell.angle_gamma   90.00
#
_symmetry.space_group_name_H-M   'P 1'
#
loop_
_entity.id
_entity.type
_entity.pdbx_description
1 polymer ?
#
loop_
_entity_poly.entity_id
_entity_poly.type
_entity_poly.pdbx_seq_one_letter_code
_entity_poly.pdbx_strand_id
1 'polypeptide(L)'
;MAMKIKQIQAFLTVASEGNMTLAAEKMGITQSGLSRLLLSLEEDLNATLFERHKHGMALSEYGSAFLPYAMTMLNTENKAREEMALIRGAGKGIL
;
A
#
# COMPACT_ATOMS: atom_id res chain seq x y z
N MET A 1 1.31 -10.56 13.92
CA MET A 1 0.26 -9.75 13.31
C MET A 1 0.41 -9.79 11.81
N ALA A 2 -0.68 -10.00 11.12
CA ALA A 2 -0.62 -10.13 9.67
C ALA A 2 -0.75 -8.78 9.00
N MET A 3 0.14 -8.51 8.06
CA MET A 3 0.02 -7.32 7.23
C MET A 3 -1.11 -7.51 6.24
N LYS A 4 -1.89 -6.45 6.03
CA LYS A 4 -3.01 -6.46 5.10
C LYS A 4 -2.65 -5.70 3.85
N ILE A 5 -3.21 -6.13 2.72
CA ILE A 5 -2.94 -5.47 1.43
C ILE A 5 -3.31 -3.99 1.49
N LYS A 6 -4.38 -3.64 2.21
CA LYS A 6 -4.79 -2.24 2.31
C LYS A 6 -3.72 -1.37 2.99
N GLN A 7 -3.01 -1.93 3.98
CA GLN A 7 -1.89 -1.23 4.62
C GLN A 7 -0.75 -1.01 3.62
N ILE A 8 -0.47 -2.03 2.80
CA ILE A 8 0.57 -1.94 1.77
C ILE A 8 0.20 -0.89 0.74
N GLN A 9 -1.06 -0.87 0.30
CA GLN A 9 -1.55 0.14 -0.63
C GLN A 9 -1.41 1.54 -0.05
N ALA A 10 -1.76 1.70 1.23
CA ALA A 10 -1.63 2.99 1.92
C ALA A 10 -0.18 3.46 1.93
N PHE A 11 0.73 2.57 2.29
CA PHE A 11 2.16 2.89 2.32
C PHE A 11 2.66 3.34 0.94
N LEU A 12 2.33 2.56 -0.10
CA LEU A 12 2.79 2.87 -1.46
C LEU A 12 2.18 4.17 -1.99
N THR A 13 0.92 4.43 -1.67
CA THR A 13 0.26 5.64 -2.12
C THR A 13 0.87 6.89 -1.46
N VAL A 14 1.13 6.84 -0.15
CA VAL A 14 1.77 7.95 0.54
C VAL A 14 3.19 8.15 0.04
N ALA A 15 3.92 7.06 -0.20
CA ALA A 15 5.28 7.14 -0.73
C ALA A 15 5.30 7.82 -2.10
N SER A 16 4.31 7.51 -2.93
CA SER A 16 4.20 8.07 -4.27
C SER A 16 3.76 9.53 -4.26
N GLU A 17 2.75 9.85 -3.44
CA GLU A 17 2.19 11.20 -3.43
C GLU A 17 2.99 12.19 -2.59
N GLY A 18 3.68 11.70 -1.57
CA GLY A 18 4.44 12.55 -0.67
C GLY A 18 3.57 13.47 0.19
N ASN A 19 2.28 13.20 0.27
CA ASN A 19 1.31 14.05 0.93
C ASN A 19 0.13 13.22 1.40
N MET A 20 -0.22 13.35 2.68
CA MET A 20 -1.29 12.55 3.27
C MET A 20 -2.66 12.88 2.70
N THR A 21 -2.92 14.16 2.45
CA THR A 21 -4.20 14.59 1.91
C THR A 21 -4.44 14.02 0.51
N LEU A 22 -3.43 14.15 -0.35
CA LEU A 22 -3.53 13.65 -1.72
C LEU A 22 -3.63 12.12 -1.75
N ALA A 23 -2.88 11.45 -0.88
CA ALA A 23 -2.91 9.99 -0.80
C ALA A 23 -4.29 9.51 -0.36
N ALA A 24 -4.89 10.16 0.65
CA ALA A 24 -6.21 9.80 1.12
C ALA A 24 -7.25 9.99 0.03
N GLU A 25 -7.18 11.10 -0.70
CA GLU A 25 -8.06 11.37 -1.83
C GLU A 25 -7.94 10.29 -2.89
N LYS A 26 -6.71 9.94 -3.23
CA LYS A 26 -6.45 8.93 -4.26
C LYS A 26 -7.01 7.57 -3.86
N MET A 27 -6.97 7.24 -2.59
CA MET A 27 -7.48 5.98 -2.09
C MET A 27 -8.98 6.01 -1.79
N GLY A 28 -9.60 7.20 -1.83
CA GLY A 28 -11.02 7.34 -1.54
C GLY A 28 -11.36 7.10 -0.08
N ILE A 29 -10.45 7.44 0.83
CA ILE A 29 -10.65 7.28 2.27
C ILE A 29 -10.36 8.58 2.97
N THR A 30 -10.72 8.66 4.26
CA THR A 30 -10.43 9.84 5.06
C THR A 30 -8.94 9.85 5.43
N GLN A 31 -8.44 11.05 5.72
CA GLN A 31 -7.06 11.19 6.15
C GLN A 31 -6.82 10.45 7.48
N SER A 32 -7.79 10.48 8.38
CA SER A 32 -7.67 9.74 9.64
C SER A 32 -7.66 8.22 9.42
N GLY A 33 -8.43 7.74 8.45
CA GLY A 33 -8.41 6.33 8.08
C GLY A 33 -7.06 5.91 7.51
N LEU A 34 -6.51 6.76 6.64
CA LEU A 34 -5.18 6.53 6.08
C LEU A 34 -4.12 6.50 7.18
N SER A 35 -4.20 7.47 8.10
CA SER A 35 -3.26 7.55 9.22
C SER A 35 -3.29 6.27 10.06
N ARG A 36 -4.48 5.73 10.31
CA ARG A 36 -4.63 4.48 11.07
C ARG A 36 -4.01 3.29 10.34
N LEU A 37 -4.19 3.23 9.03
CA LEU A 37 -3.58 2.15 8.24
C LEU A 37 -2.06 2.19 8.32
N LEU A 38 -1.48 3.39 8.22
CA LEU A 38 -0.04 3.54 8.31
C LEU A 38 0.49 3.21 9.71
N LEU A 39 -0.19 3.69 10.76
CA LEU A 39 0.22 3.39 12.13
C LEU A 39 0.18 1.90 12.40
N SER A 40 -0.88 1.25 11.93
CA SER A 40 -1.04 -0.20 12.11
C SER A 40 0.10 -0.95 11.41
N LEU A 41 0.47 -0.52 10.22
CA LEU A 41 1.59 -1.13 9.49
C LEU A 41 2.90 -0.91 10.22
N GLU A 42 3.13 0.30 10.71
CA GLU A 42 4.36 0.62 11.45
C GLU A 42 4.44 -0.21 12.72
N GLU A 43 3.31 -0.43 13.39
CA GLU A 43 3.29 -1.27 14.59
C GLU A 43 3.61 -2.72 14.23
N ASP A 44 3.04 -3.23 13.16
CA ASP A 44 3.31 -4.60 12.72
C ASP A 44 4.79 -4.81 12.40
N LEU A 45 5.42 -3.80 11.81
CA LEU A 45 6.82 -3.87 11.42
C LEU A 45 7.77 -3.40 12.52
N ASN A 46 7.23 -2.78 13.56
CA ASN A 46 7.99 -2.16 14.64
C ASN A 46 9.02 -1.17 14.07
N ALA A 47 8.56 -0.33 13.15
CA ALA A 47 9.42 0.63 12.46
C ALA A 47 8.60 1.81 11.97
N THR A 48 9.15 3.01 12.10
CA THR A 48 8.56 4.21 11.52
C THR A 48 8.99 4.31 10.06
N LEU A 49 8.00 4.34 9.17
CA LEU A 49 8.27 4.26 7.74
C LEU A 49 8.38 5.63 7.07
N PHE A 50 7.81 6.67 7.67
CA PHE A 50 7.81 8.01 7.11
C PHE A 50 8.30 9.04 8.11
N GLU A 51 8.91 10.09 7.56
CA GLU A 51 9.30 11.27 8.30
C GLU A 51 8.50 12.45 7.79
N ARG A 52 8.00 13.28 8.71
CA ARG A 52 7.27 14.48 8.32
C ARG A 52 8.25 15.61 8.05
N HIS A 53 8.07 16.25 6.92
CA HIS A 53 8.83 17.42 6.54
C HIS A 53 7.90 18.60 6.34
N LYS A 54 8.49 19.79 6.23
CA LYS A 54 7.79 21.02 5.98
C LYS A 54 6.89 20.93 4.73
N HIS A 55 7.35 20.19 3.73
CA HIS A 55 6.65 20.09 2.45
C HIS A 55 5.96 18.75 2.23
N GLY A 56 5.84 17.93 3.26
CA GLY A 56 5.12 16.67 3.13
C GLY A 56 5.78 15.53 3.86
N MET A 57 5.57 14.34 3.33
CA MET A 57 6.05 13.09 3.91
C MET A 57 7.17 12.53 3.05
N ALA A 58 8.22 12.04 3.70
CA ALA A 58 9.31 11.36 3.00
C ALA A 58 9.56 10.02 3.68
N LEU A 59 10.12 9.08 2.94
CA LEU A 59 10.44 7.77 3.50
C LEU A 59 11.58 7.88 4.50
N SER A 60 11.43 7.21 5.62
CA SER A 60 12.54 7.00 6.55
C SER A 60 13.49 5.94 5.96
N GLU A 61 14.57 5.67 6.67
CA GLU A 61 15.46 4.57 6.30
C GLU A 61 14.67 3.25 6.23
N TYR A 62 13.80 3.01 7.21
CA TYR A 62 12.97 1.80 7.22
C TYR A 62 11.98 1.79 6.05
N GLY A 63 11.38 2.94 5.74
CA GLY A 63 10.46 3.03 4.62
C GLY A 63 11.15 2.76 3.29
N SER A 64 12.37 3.30 3.12
CA SER A 64 13.16 3.04 1.92
C SER A 64 13.51 1.57 1.77
N ALA A 65 13.86 0.92 2.87
CA ALA A 65 14.16 -0.51 2.86
C ALA A 65 12.92 -1.36 2.58
N PHE A 66 11.78 -0.93 3.09
CA PHE A 66 10.53 -1.67 2.94
C PHE A 66 9.90 -1.51 1.55
N LEU A 67 10.19 -0.41 0.88
CA LEU A 67 9.55 -0.06 -0.40
C LEU A 67 9.57 -1.17 -1.45
N PRO A 68 10.73 -1.79 -1.76
CA PRO A 68 10.73 -2.84 -2.79
C PRO A 68 9.90 -4.06 -2.38
N TYR A 69 9.87 -4.38 -1.10
CA TYR A 69 9.05 -5.50 -0.61
C TYR A 69 7.57 -5.18 -0.74
N ALA A 70 7.18 -3.95 -0.41
CA ALA A 70 5.80 -3.52 -0.55
C ALA A 70 5.34 -3.57 -2.00
N MET A 71 6.19 -3.11 -2.92
CA MET A 71 5.90 -3.16 -4.34
C MET A 71 5.71 -4.60 -4.83
N THR A 72 6.59 -5.50 -4.39
CA THR A 72 6.50 -6.91 -4.75
C THR A 72 5.21 -7.54 -4.20
N MET A 73 4.87 -7.23 -2.95
CA MET A 73 3.66 -7.78 -2.34
C MET A 73 2.41 -7.35 -3.09
N LEU A 74 2.29 -6.07 -3.42
CA LEU A 74 1.13 -5.58 -4.14
C LEU A 74 1.09 -6.14 -5.56
N ASN A 75 2.24 -6.21 -6.22
CA ASN A 75 2.33 -6.75 -7.57
C ASN A 75 1.93 -8.22 -7.60
N THR A 76 2.35 -8.99 -6.60
CA THR A 76 2.01 -10.39 -6.48
C THR A 76 0.51 -10.57 -6.25
N GLU A 77 -0.07 -9.72 -5.41
CA GLU A 77 -1.51 -9.76 -5.15
C GLU A 77 -2.29 -9.48 -6.43
N ASN A 78 -1.87 -8.46 -7.17
CA ASN A 78 -2.51 -8.11 -8.45
C ASN A 78 -2.39 -9.25 -9.47
N LYS A 79 -1.23 -9.89 -9.55
CA LYS A 79 -1.02 -11.02 -10.46
C LYS A 79 -1.90 -12.20 -10.10
N ALA A 80 -2.06 -12.48 -8.81
CA ALA A 80 -2.93 -13.56 -8.36
C ALA A 80 -4.37 -13.30 -8.79
N ARG A 81 -4.85 -12.07 -8.63
CA ARG A 81 -6.19 -11.71 -9.05
C ARG A 81 -6.37 -11.82 -10.56
N GLU A 82 -5.37 -11.36 -11.31
CA GLU A 82 -5.40 -11.45 -12.77
C GLU A 82 -5.47 -12.88 -13.24
N GLU A 83 -4.67 -13.76 -12.65
CA GLU A 83 -4.65 -15.17 -13.02
C GLU A 83 -5.99 -15.84 -12.73
N MET A 84 -6.57 -15.56 -11.56
CA MET A 84 -7.88 -16.10 -11.21
C MET A 84 -8.94 -15.61 -12.20
N ALA A 85 -8.87 -14.34 -12.58
CA ALA A 85 -9.81 -13.77 -13.55
C ALA A 85 -9.64 -14.41 -14.94
N LEU A 86 -8.39 -14.67 -15.35
CA LEU A 86 -8.12 -15.30 -16.64
C LEU A 86 -8.68 -16.74 -16.69
N ILE A 87 -8.49 -17.49 -15.63
CA ILE A 87 -9.01 -18.85 -15.56
C ILE A 87 -10.54 -18.83 -15.66
N ARG A 88 -11.17 -17.91 -14.93
CA ARG A 88 -12.62 -17.76 -14.94
C ARG A 88 -13.11 -17.34 -16.32
N GLY A 89 -12.41 -16.38 -16.93
CA GLY A 89 -12.74 -15.91 -18.28
C GLY A 89 -12.54 -16.98 -19.34
N ALA A 90 -11.44 -17.74 -19.24
CA ALA A 90 -11.14 -18.83 -20.17
C ALA A 90 -12.22 -19.89 -20.08
N GLY A 91 -12.64 -20.24 -18.86
CA GLY A 91 -13.72 -21.19 -18.66
C GLY A 91 -15.02 -20.74 -19.32
N LYS A 92 -15.34 -19.45 -19.20
CA LYS A 92 -16.50 -18.88 -19.83
C LYS A 92 -16.33 -18.79 -21.35
N GLY A 93 -15.12 -18.45 -21.78
CA GLY A 93 -14.85 -18.28 -23.21
C GLY A 93 -14.94 -19.57 -24.00
N ILE A 94 -14.73 -20.68 -23.34
CA ILE A 94 -14.84 -21.98 -23.97
C ILE A 94 -16.29 -22.32 -24.28
N LEU A 95 -17.17 -21.76 -23.50
CA LEU A 95 -18.60 -21.97 -23.68
C LEU A 95 -19.14 -21.18 -24.87
#